data_71d5fc484f93df477408f46dfdcd11fd
#
_entry.id   71d5fc484f93df477408f46dfdcd11fd
#
_cell.length_a   1.000
_cell.length_b   1.000
_cell.length_c   1.000
_cell.angle_alpha   90.00
_cell.angle_beta   90.00
_cell.angle_gamma   90.00
#
_symmetry.space_group_name_H-M   'P 1'
#
loop_
_entity.id
_entity.type
_entity.pdbx_description
1 polymer ?
#
loop_
_entity_poly.entity_id
_entity_poly.type
_entity_poly.pdbx_seq_one_letter_code
_entity_poly.pdbx_strand_id
1 'polypeptide(L)'
;MKEAIQTLITSDKMAHAFEYLKQDEAHTIDQQIELVQISSFSPFEEKRAIRFKELLTEAGLDPVMDEVHNVYAHIHGTGNGPTLYVSAHLDTVFPPETPLTVKREGTKIYAPGIGDDTRGLAEILTLARAIKESGLKPVGDIIIGGNVGEEGLGDLRGMRHFFSKNADKVDGFISVDGAGCLICHGGTGSHRYEVTFRILQARGSS
;
A
#
# COMPACT_ATOMS: atom_id res chain seq x y z
N MET A 1 -1.92 26.83 11.60
CA MET A 1 -1.92 25.39 11.28
C MET A 1 -2.93 24.59 12.13
N LYS A 2 -2.83 24.56 13.48
CA LYS A 2 -3.80 23.82 14.33
C LYS A 2 -5.26 24.24 14.08
N GLU A 3 -5.55 25.52 14.00
CA GLU A 3 -6.89 26.05 13.76
C GLU A 3 -7.45 25.63 12.38
N ALA A 4 -6.63 25.68 11.34
CA ALA A 4 -7.04 25.23 10.01
C ALA A 4 -7.35 23.72 9.99
N ILE A 5 -6.55 22.89 10.66
CA ILE A 5 -6.82 21.45 10.81
C ILE A 5 -8.13 21.26 11.58
N GLN A 6 -8.34 21.99 12.68
CA GLN A 6 -9.58 21.88 13.47
C GLN A 6 -10.81 22.24 12.63
N THR A 7 -10.75 23.31 11.85
CA THR A 7 -11.84 23.71 10.94
C THR A 7 -12.10 22.65 9.90
N LEU A 8 -11.05 22.03 9.35
CA LEU A 8 -11.18 20.97 8.35
C LEU A 8 -11.88 19.74 8.92
N ILE A 9 -11.39 19.18 10.03
CA ILE A 9 -11.91 17.95 10.63
C ILE A 9 -13.34 18.08 11.18
N THR A 10 -13.78 19.32 11.46
CA THR A 10 -15.16 19.59 11.93
C THR A 10 -16.12 19.96 10.81
N SER A 11 -15.67 19.97 9.55
CA SER A 11 -16.55 20.23 8.41
C SER A 11 -17.53 19.07 8.18
N ASP A 12 -18.72 19.35 7.68
CA ASP A 12 -19.77 18.34 7.43
C ASP A 12 -19.28 17.21 6.52
N LYS A 13 -18.50 17.53 5.49
CA LYS A 13 -17.93 16.53 4.58
C LYS A 13 -16.92 15.60 5.26
N MET A 14 -16.06 16.15 6.13
CA MET A 14 -15.12 15.33 6.89
C MET A 14 -15.85 14.49 7.93
N ALA A 15 -16.87 15.03 8.59
CA ALA A 15 -17.71 14.26 9.51
C ALA A 15 -18.40 13.09 8.78
N HIS A 16 -18.92 13.33 7.57
CA HIS A 16 -19.49 12.27 6.73
C HIS A 16 -18.46 11.24 6.31
N ALA A 17 -17.24 11.66 5.91
CA ALA A 17 -16.16 10.73 5.57
C ALA A 17 -15.77 9.83 6.76
N PHE A 18 -15.63 10.40 7.96
CA PHE A 18 -15.31 9.63 9.16
C PHE A 18 -16.43 8.66 9.55
N GLU A 19 -17.68 9.05 9.38
CA GLU A 19 -18.82 8.14 9.62
C GLU A 19 -18.86 7.02 8.58
N TYR A 20 -18.61 7.33 7.31
CA TYR A 20 -18.48 6.32 6.26
C TYR A 20 -17.37 5.29 6.59
N LEU A 21 -16.19 5.73 7.02
CA LEU A 21 -15.08 4.82 7.39
C LEU A 21 -15.49 3.84 8.50
N LYS A 22 -16.31 4.26 9.47
CA LYS A 22 -16.82 3.36 10.51
C LYS A 22 -17.81 2.34 9.96
N GLN A 23 -18.69 2.77 9.05
CA GLN A 23 -19.70 1.90 8.45
C GLN A 23 -19.09 0.91 7.45
N ASP A 24 -17.98 1.27 6.80
CA ASP A 24 -17.27 0.47 5.81
C ASP A 24 -16.30 -0.57 6.43
N GLU A 25 -16.18 -0.63 7.76
CA GLU A 25 -15.22 -1.49 8.46
C GLU A 25 -15.30 -2.96 8.04
N ALA A 26 -16.51 -3.52 7.98
CA ALA A 26 -16.71 -4.91 7.61
C ALA A 26 -16.23 -5.18 6.16
N HIS A 27 -16.55 -4.30 5.22
CA HIS A 27 -16.13 -4.40 3.84
C HIS A 27 -14.61 -4.24 3.70
N THR A 28 -14.01 -3.31 4.45
CA THR A 28 -12.55 -3.14 4.50
C THR A 28 -11.86 -4.41 4.97
N ILE A 29 -12.37 -5.07 6.01
CA ILE A 29 -11.85 -6.34 6.52
C ILE A 29 -12.00 -7.46 5.48
N ASP A 30 -13.14 -7.54 4.80
CA ASP A 30 -13.37 -8.56 3.78
C ASP A 30 -12.41 -8.39 2.59
N GLN A 31 -12.15 -7.17 2.15
CA GLN A 31 -11.15 -6.89 1.10
C GLN A 31 -9.71 -7.20 1.57
N GLN A 32 -9.37 -6.90 2.82
CA GLN A 32 -8.09 -7.27 3.41
C GLN A 32 -7.89 -8.80 3.39
N ILE A 33 -8.93 -9.55 3.75
CA ILE A 33 -8.92 -11.02 3.74
C ILE A 33 -8.83 -11.57 2.31
N GLU A 34 -9.54 -10.96 1.37
CA GLU A 34 -9.47 -11.34 -0.04
C GLU A 34 -8.06 -11.16 -0.59
N LEU A 35 -7.46 -9.99 -0.37
CA LEU A 35 -6.12 -9.67 -0.86
C LEU A 35 -5.03 -10.55 -0.25
N VAL A 36 -5.10 -10.88 1.05
CA VAL A 36 -4.09 -11.72 1.69
C VAL A 36 -4.07 -13.15 1.14
N GLN A 37 -5.21 -13.65 0.65
CA GLN A 37 -5.31 -14.99 0.07
C GLN A 37 -4.73 -15.11 -1.35
N ILE A 38 -4.31 -13.99 -1.94
CA ILE A 38 -3.61 -13.98 -3.23
C ILE A 38 -2.11 -13.96 -2.95
N SER A 39 -1.38 -15.03 -3.31
CA SER A 39 0.08 -15.07 -3.16
C SER A 39 0.75 -13.92 -3.91
N SER A 40 1.68 -13.24 -3.24
CA SER A 40 2.34 -12.04 -3.76
C SER A 40 3.78 -11.91 -3.25
N PHE A 41 4.51 -13.02 -3.30
CA PHE A 41 5.94 -13.02 -3.00
C PHE A 41 6.71 -12.17 -4.02
N SER A 42 7.60 -11.30 -3.57
CA SER A 42 8.44 -10.50 -4.48
C SER A 42 9.44 -11.38 -5.25
N PRO A 43 9.49 -11.33 -6.60
CA PRO A 43 8.88 -10.36 -7.55
C PRO A 43 7.61 -10.85 -8.29
N PHE A 44 6.73 -11.62 -7.68
CA PHE A 44 5.56 -12.26 -8.33
C PHE A 44 4.23 -11.66 -7.91
N GLU A 45 4.14 -10.32 -7.85
CA GLU A 45 2.98 -9.57 -7.35
C GLU A 45 1.83 -9.42 -8.34
N GLU A 46 2.03 -9.75 -9.61
CA GLU A 46 1.10 -9.47 -10.72
C GLU A 46 -0.36 -9.85 -10.40
N LYS A 47 -0.58 -11.03 -9.83
CA LYS A 47 -1.95 -11.49 -9.54
C LYS A 47 -2.67 -10.61 -8.52
N ARG A 48 -1.98 -10.22 -7.45
CA ARG A 48 -2.52 -9.31 -6.44
C ARG A 48 -2.70 -7.91 -7.01
N ALA A 49 -1.77 -7.44 -7.84
CA ALA A 49 -1.85 -6.16 -8.53
C ALA A 49 -3.08 -6.09 -9.45
N ILE A 50 -3.36 -7.13 -10.23
CA ILE A 50 -4.57 -7.22 -11.07
C ILE A 50 -5.81 -7.10 -10.19
N ARG A 51 -5.91 -7.88 -9.10
CA ARG A 51 -7.08 -7.82 -8.23
C ARG A 51 -7.23 -6.48 -7.53
N PHE A 52 -6.13 -5.89 -7.08
CA PHE A 52 -6.15 -4.55 -6.47
C PHE A 52 -6.59 -3.47 -7.46
N LYS A 53 -6.19 -3.59 -8.73
CA LYS A 53 -6.67 -2.71 -9.80
C LYS A 53 -8.19 -2.83 -9.98
N GLU A 54 -8.73 -4.05 -9.98
CA GLU A 54 -10.18 -4.27 -10.06
C GLU A 54 -10.91 -3.63 -8.88
N LEU A 55 -10.40 -3.81 -7.65
CA LEU A 55 -10.99 -3.23 -6.44
C LEU A 55 -10.97 -1.69 -6.44
N LEU A 56 -9.92 -1.05 -6.97
CA LEU A 56 -9.91 0.40 -7.19
C LEU A 56 -10.95 0.83 -8.23
N THR A 57 -11.17 0.01 -9.27
CA THR A 57 -12.22 0.28 -10.26
C THR A 57 -13.61 0.14 -9.64
N GLU A 58 -13.84 -0.89 -8.81
CA GLU A 58 -15.08 -1.07 -8.04
C GLU A 58 -15.32 0.11 -7.07
N ALA A 59 -14.26 0.67 -6.49
CA ALA A 59 -14.32 1.90 -5.69
C ALA A 59 -14.63 3.15 -6.54
N GLY A 60 -14.69 3.02 -7.86
CA GLY A 60 -15.09 4.07 -8.81
C GLY A 60 -13.97 4.97 -9.26
N LEU A 61 -12.74 4.49 -9.19
CA LEU A 61 -11.56 5.13 -9.76
C LEU A 61 -11.24 4.56 -11.15
N ASP A 62 -10.31 5.21 -11.86
CA ASP A 62 -9.76 4.75 -13.14
C ASP A 62 -8.26 4.40 -12.95
N PRO A 63 -7.95 3.21 -12.42
CA PRO A 63 -6.59 2.83 -12.12
C PRO A 63 -5.81 2.37 -13.35
N VAL A 64 -4.55 2.75 -13.41
CA VAL A 64 -3.56 2.21 -14.35
C VAL A 64 -2.65 1.21 -13.63
N MET A 65 -2.14 0.24 -14.38
CA MET A 65 -1.06 -0.64 -13.96
C MET A 65 0.14 -0.38 -14.86
N ASP A 66 1.28 -0.08 -14.27
CA ASP A 66 2.50 0.18 -15.02
C ASP A 66 3.27 -1.11 -15.39
N GLU A 67 4.36 -0.95 -16.09
CA GLU A 67 5.17 -2.06 -16.62
C GLU A 67 5.92 -2.88 -15.56
N VAL A 68 5.96 -2.40 -14.30
CA VAL A 68 6.51 -3.16 -13.17
C VAL A 68 5.42 -3.65 -12.20
N HIS A 69 4.15 -3.47 -12.57
CA HIS A 69 2.96 -3.87 -11.85
C HIS A 69 2.60 -3.00 -10.64
N ASN A 70 3.11 -1.76 -10.53
CA ASN A 70 2.46 -0.81 -9.63
C ASN A 70 1.05 -0.50 -10.15
N VAL A 71 0.11 -0.32 -9.24
CA VAL A 71 -1.27 0.06 -9.57
C VAL A 71 -1.60 1.36 -8.89
N TYR A 72 -2.06 2.37 -9.63
CA TYR A 72 -2.41 3.66 -9.05
C TYR A 72 -3.52 4.36 -9.83
N ALA A 73 -4.25 5.22 -9.14
CA ALA A 73 -5.30 6.05 -9.70
C ALA A 73 -5.19 7.48 -9.21
N HIS A 74 -5.74 8.42 -9.98
CA HIS A 74 -5.76 9.84 -9.64
C HIS A 74 -7.13 10.26 -9.14
N ILE A 75 -7.15 10.97 -8.02
CA ILE A 75 -8.30 11.71 -7.51
C ILE A 75 -7.99 13.19 -7.75
N HIS A 76 -8.61 13.76 -8.77
CA HIS A 76 -8.34 15.14 -9.16
C HIS A 76 -8.90 16.14 -8.17
N GLY A 77 -8.07 17.09 -7.80
CA GLY A 77 -8.42 18.23 -6.96
C GLY A 77 -9.23 19.30 -7.68
N THR A 78 -9.51 20.38 -6.98
CA THR A 78 -10.29 21.53 -7.48
C THR A 78 -9.45 22.71 -7.91
N GLY A 79 -8.13 22.69 -7.68
CA GLY A 79 -7.23 23.80 -7.94
C GLY A 79 -5.76 23.43 -7.99
N ASN A 80 -4.89 24.44 -7.94
CA ASN A 80 -3.45 24.29 -8.01
C ASN A 80 -2.85 24.02 -6.60
N GLY A 81 -3.29 22.97 -5.95
CA GLY A 81 -2.70 22.49 -4.69
C GLY A 81 -1.58 21.50 -4.95
N PRO A 82 -0.88 21.06 -3.88
CA PRO A 82 0.15 20.04 -3.96
C PRO A 82 -0.44 18.68 -4.34
N THR A 83 0.33 17.88 -5.05
CA THR A 83 0.00 16.47 -5.33
C THR A 83 0.54 15.57 -4.23
N LEU A 84 -0.34 14.81 -3.62
CA LEU A 84 0.00 13.82 -2.59
C LEU A 84 -0.12 12.41 -3.17
N TYR A 85 0.90 11.58 -3.03
CA TYR A 85 0.81 10.16 -3.34
C TYR A 85 0.69 9.35 -2.03
N VAL A 86 -0.37 8.54 -1.93
CA VAL A 86 -0.63 7.62 -0.81
C VAL A 86 -0.57 6.20 -1.34
N SER A 87 0.32 5.38 -0.81
CA SER A 87 0.57 4.03 -1.32
C SER A 87 0.74 3.02 -0.18
N ALA A 88 0.41 1.76 -0.47
CA ALA A 88 0.73 0.58 0.33
C ALA A 88 1.45 -0.42 -0.56
N HIS A 89 2.18 -1.41 0.02
CA HIS A 89 2.86 -2.36 -0.84
C HIS A 89 2.05 -3.62 -1.12
N LEU A 90 2.25 -4.16 -2.33
CA LEU A 90 1.53 -5.33 -2.83
C LEU A 90 2.21 -6.65 -2.46
N ASP A 91 3.51 -6.62 -2.27
CA ASP A 91 4.33 -7.81 -2.06
C ASP A 91 4.37 -8.28 -0.61
N THR A 92 4.93 -9.45 -0.41
CA THR A 92 5.20 -10.04 0.89
C THR A 92 6.50 -10.84 0.86
N VAL A 93 7.03 -11.16 2.03
CA VAL A 93 8.20 -12.05 2.21
C VAL A 93 7.85 -13.53 2.14
N PHE A 94 6.57 -13.89 2.04
CA PHE A 94 6.12 -15.28 2.13
C PHE A 94 6.20 -15.99 0.77
N PRO A 95 7.00 -17.08 0.68
CA PRO A 95 7.13 -17.87 -0.55
C PRO A 95 5.80 -18.40 -1.07
N PRO A 96 5.67 -18.69 -2.38
CA PRO A 96 4.41 -19.10 -3.01
C PRO A 96 3.74 -20.34 -2.41
N GLU A 97 4.53 -21.24 -1.80
CA GLU A 97 4.05 -22.46 -1.14
C GLU A 97 3.49 -22.20 0.28
N THR A 98 3.60 -20.98 0.81
CA THR A 98 3.09 -20.64 2.14
C THR A 98 1.57 -20.71 2.15
N PRO A 99 0.95 -21.50 3.09
CA PRO A 99 -0.50 -21.50 3.21
C PRO A 99 -1.04 -20.16 3.66
N LEU A 100 -1.92 -19.56 2.85
CA LEU A 100 -2.54 -18.26 3.13
C LEU A 100 -3.92 -18.40 3.79
N THR A 101 -4.08 -19.43 4.63
CA THR A 101 -5.33 -19.68 5.35
C THR A 101 -5.56 -18.60 6.39
N VAL A 102 -6.74 -17.99 6.34
CA VAL A 102 -7.15 -16.98 7.31
C VAL A 102 -7.84 -17.63 8.50
N LYS A 103 -7.42 -17.26 9.71
CA LYS A 103 -8.04 -17.67 10.96
C LYS A 103 -8.58 -16.45 11.68
N ARG A 104 -9.82 -16.53 12.17
CA ARG A 104 -10.44 -15.49 13.02
C ARG A 104 -10.63 -16.01 14.44
N GLU A 105 -10.26 -15.21 15.43
CA GLU A 105 -10.48 -15.46 16.86
C GLU A 105 -10.99 -14.18 17.53
N GLY A 106 -12.29 -14.07 17.68
CA GLY A 106 -12.92 -12.85 18.17
C GLY A 106 -12.65 -11.66 17.23
N THR A 107 -11.98 -10.65 17.74
CA THR A 107 -11.60 -9.44 16.96
C THR A 107 -10.24 -9.57 16.26
N LYS A 108 -9.55 -10.70 16.40
CA LYS A 108 -8.23 -10.92 15.80
C LYS A 108 -8.32 -11.75 14.53
N ILE A 109 -7.53 -11.38 13.54
CA ILE A 109 -7.41 -12.08 12.27
C ILE A 109 -5.93 -12.43 12.07
N TYR A 110 -5.69 -13.68 11.67
CA TYR A 110 -4.35 -14.23 11.48
C TYR A 110 -4.22 -14.79 10.07
N ALA A 111 -3.23 -14.33 9.34
CA ALA A 111 -2.73 -14.91 8.08
C ALA A 111 -1.34 -14.34 7.79
N PRO A 112 -0.48 -15.05 7.02
CA PRO A 112 0.78 -14.48 6.54
C PRO A 112 0.53 -13.24 5.66
N GLY A 113 1.08 -12.07 6.05
CA GLY A 113 0.89 -10.81 5.33
C GLY A 113 -0.43 -10.08 5.59
N ILE A 114 -1.23 -10.48 6.61
CA ILE A 114 -2.52 -9.83 6.90
C ILE A 114 -2.37 -8.39 7.41
N GLY A 115 -1.29 -8.09 8.11
CA GLY A 115 -0.99 -6.75 8.63
C GLY A 115 0.01 -5.99 7.77
N ASP A 116 0.89 -6.73 7.12
CA ASP A 116 2.01 -6.26 6.31
C ASP A 116 1.94 -6.90 4.91
N ASP A 117 1.37 -6.22 3.88
CA ASP A 117 0.70 -4.91 4.01
C ASP A 117 -0.72 -4.94 3.40
N THR A 118 -1.41 -6.09 3.47
CA THR A 118 -2.79 -6.13 2.97
C THR A 118 -3.73 -5.24 3.80
N ARG A 119 -3.33 -4.87 5.02
CA ARG A 119 -4.06 -3.87 5.80
C ARG A 119 -3.97 -2.50 5.16
N GLY A 120 -2.78 -2.04 4.81
CA GLY A 120 -2.57 -0.78 4.12
C GLY A 120 -3.30 -0.73 2.77
N LEU A 121 -3.26 -1.82 2.00
CA LEU A 121 -4.02 -1.90 0.74
C LEU A 121 -5.54 -1.72 0.96
N ALA A 122 -6.10 -2.37 1.98
CA ALA A 122 -7.51 -2.24 2.31
C ALA A 122 -7.87 -0.82 2.83
N GLU A 123 -6.96 -0.20 3.59
CA GLU A 123 -7.10 1.20 4.04
C GLU A 123 -7.10 2.19 2.88
N ILE A 124 -6.29 1.95 1.86
CA ILE A 124 -6.29 2.76 0.62
C ILE A 124 -7.62 2.62 -0.12
N LEU A 125 -8.18 1.42 -0.23
CA LEU A 125 -9.47 1.18 -0.87
C LEU A 125 -10.62 1.89 -0.13
N THR A 126 -10.68 1.78 1.19
CA THR A 126 -11.72 2.46 1.97
C THR A 126 -11.54 3.98 1.97
N LEU A 127 -10.30 4.49 1.94
CA LEU A 127 -10.02 5.91 1.79
C LEU A 127 -10.56 6.45 0.46
N ALA A 128 -10.35 5.72 -0.64
CA ALA A 128 -10.89 6.07 -1.95
C ALA A 128 -12.42 6.18 -1.92
N ARG A 129 -13.08 5.18 -1.35
CA ARG A 129 -14.54 5.18 -1.19
C ARG A 129 -15.03 6.32 -0.30
N ALA A 130 -14.38 6.56 0.84
CA ALA A 130 -14.76 7.63 1.77
C ALA A 130 -14.67 9.02 1.13
N ILE A 131 -13.63 9.29 0.34
CA ILE A 131 -13.48 10.56 -0.40
C ILE A 131 -14.64 10.72 -1.39
N LYS A 132 -14.98 9.67 -2.12
CA LYS A 132 -16.06 9.69 -3.11
C LYS A 132 -17.43 9.89 -2.45
N GLU A 133 -17.77 9.08 -1.46
CA GLU A 133 -19.09 9.07 -0.82
C GLU A 133 -19.36 10.34 -0.01
N SER A 134 -18.33 10.92 0.60
CA SER A 134 -18.48 12.20 1.32
C SER A 134 -18.53 13.42 0.40
N GLY A 135 -18.25 13.25 -0.88
CA GLY A 135 -18.09 14.36 -1.83
C GLY A 135 -16.97 15.33 -1.48
N LEU A 136 -15.96 14.83 -0.74
CA LEU A 136 -14.73 15.57 -0.50
C LEU A 136 -14.03 15.84 -1.83
N LYS A 137 -13.57 17.08 -1.97
CA LYS A 137 -12.73 17.49 -3.12
C LYS A 137 -11.48 18.14 -2.56
N PRO A 138 -10.32 17.51 -2.65
CA PRO A 138 -9.07 18.11 -2.25
C PRO A 138 -8.75 19.32 -3.13
N VAL A 139 -7.90 20.22 -2.66
CA VAL A 139 -7.45 21.37 -3.48
C VAL A 139 -6.42 20.89 -4.50
N GLY A 140 -5.44 20.11 -4.07
CA GLY A 140 -4.48 19.45 -4.95
C GLY A 140 -4.92 18.03 -5.31
N ASP A 141 -4.15 17.36 -6.13
CA ASP A 141 -4.43 16.00 -6.56
C ASP A 141 -4.00 14.98 -5.49
N ILE A 142 -4.70 13.86 -5.42
CA ILE A 142 -4.26 12.69 -4.65
C ILE A 142 -4.04 11.54 -5.63
N ILE A 143 -2.83 10.98 -5.63
CA ILE A 143 -2.55 9.69 -6.26
C ILE A 143 -2.71 8.64 -5.17
N ILE A 144 -3.42 7.57 -5.47
CA ILE A 144 -3.67 6.49 -4.51
C ILE A 144 -3.32 5.17 -5.18
N GLY A 145 -2.59 4.27 -4.48
CA GLY A 145 -2.21 3.04 -5.17
C GLY A 145 -1.49 2.00 -4.34
N GLY A 146 -1.08 0.94 -5.04
CA GLY A 146 -0.26 -0.15 -4.53
C GLY A 146 1.05 -0.26 -5.29
N ASN A 147 2.15 -0.39 -4.58
CA ASN A 147 3.48 -0.54 -5.15
C ASN A 147 4.05 -1.94 -4.95
N VAL A 148 5.01 -2.31 -5.77
CA VAL A 148 5.66 -3.62 -5.76
C VAL A 148 7.11 -3.55 -5.26
N GLY A 149 7.61 -4.66 -4.72
CA GLY A 149 9.01 -4.82 -4.38
C GLY A 149 9.47 -3.95 -3.23
N GLU A 150 8.65 -3.76 -2.22
CA GLU A 150 9.04 -3.13 -0.96
C GLU A 150 9.89 -4.09 -0.14
N GLU A 151 9.48 -5.35 -0.08
CA GLU A 151 9.99 -6.37 0.79
C GLU A 151 11.27 -7.06 0.28
N GLY A 152 12.04 -7.56 1.23
CA GLY A 152 13.14 -8.48 0.99
C GLY A 152 14.23 -7.93 0.06
N LEU A 153 14.38 -8.56 -1.10
CA LEU A 153 15.31 -8.15 -2.16
C LEU A 153 14.64 -7.33 -3.28
N GLY A 154 13.42 -6.84 -3.04
CA GLY A 154 12.65 -6.05 -4.00
C GLY A 154 13.26 -4.69 -4.34
N ASP A 155 14.16 -4.18 -3.50
CA ASP A 155 14.93 -2.93 -3.70
C ASP A 155 14.04 -1.72 -4.01
N LEU A 156 12.83 -1.67 -3.42
CA LEU A 156 11.83 -0.63 -3.66
C LEU A 156 11.56 -0.39 -5.16
N ARG A 157 11.65 -1.45 -5.99
CA ARG A 157 11.65 -1.32 -7.46
C ARG A 157 10.42 -0.59 -7.98
N GLY A 158 9.25 -0.81 -7.35
CA GLY A 158 8.02 -0.13 -7.73
C GLY A 158 8.11 1.38 -7.54
N MET A 159 8.49 1.82 -6.34
CA MET A 159 8.63 3.25 -6.04
C MET A 159 9.77 3.90 -6.84
N ARG A 160 10.90 3.22 -6.99
CA ARG A 160 12.01 3.71 -7.83
C ARG A 160 11.56 3.92 -9.27
N HIS A 161 10.76 2.98 -9.82
CA HIS A 161 10.19 3.10 -11.15
C HIS A 161 9.22 4.28 -11.25
N PHE A 162 8.27 4.37 -10.34
CA PHE A 162 7.28 5.46 -10.33
C PHE A 162 7.96 6.83 -10.25
N PHE A 163 8.86 7.05 -9.28
CA PHE A 163 9.52 8.33 -9.08
C PHE A 163 10.58 8.66 -10.16
N SER A 164 11.10 7.67 -10.87
CA SER A 164 11.97 7.95 -12.03
C SER A 164 11.26 8.72 -13.14
N LYS A 165 9.92 8.66 -13.18
CA LYS A 165 9.07 9.31 -14.21
C LYS A 165 8.21 10.44 -13.67
N ASN A 166 8.04 10.56 -12.35
CA ASN A 166 7.03 11.43 -11.74
C ASN A 166 7.54 12.23 -10.54
N ALA A 167 8.85 12.27 -10.27
CA ALA A 167 9.40 12.98 -9.11
C ALA A 167 9.06 14.48 -9.08
N ASP A 168 8.92 15.08 -10.25
CA ASP A 168 8.56 16.49 -10.44
C ASP A 168 7.05 16.77 -10.35
N LYS A 169 6.22 15.73 -10.22
CA LYS A 169 4.76 15.79 -10.20
C LYS A 169 4.14 15.48 -8.85
N VAL A 170 4.96 15.08 -7.87
CA VAL A 170 4.52 14.67 -6.53
C VAL A 170 5.21 15.53 -5.48
N ASP A 171 4.44 16.26 -4.71
CA ASP A 171 4.94 17.15 -3.65
C ASP A 171 5.08 16.45 -2.30
N GLY A 172 4.34 15.37 -2.08
CA GLY A 172 4.37 14.59 -0.85
C GLY A 172 4.05 13.12 -1.08
N PHE A 173 4.66 12.26 -0.26
CA PHE A 173 4.45 10.82 -0.31
C PHE A 173 4.14 10.27 1.08
N ILE A 174 3.14 9.39 1.18
CA ILE A 174 2.80 8.63 2.38
C ILE A 174 2.80 7.15 2.02
N SER A 175 3.67 6.36 2.67
CA SER A 175 3.55 4.91 2.68
C SER A 175 2.67 4.52 3.86
N VAL A 176 1.59 3.83 3.57
CA VAL A 176 0.71 3.23 4.58
C VAL A 176 1.24 1.84 4.84
N ASP A 177 1.85 1.64 6.00
CA ASP A 177 2.58 0.41 6.30
C ASP A 177 2.76 0.23 7.81
N GLY A 178 2.97 -1.00 8.25
CA GLY A 178 3.30 -1.33 9.62
C GLY A 178 2.11 -1.39 10.58
N ALA A 179 2.42 -1.62 11.85
CA ALA A 179 1.45 -1.77 12.91
C ALA A 179 1.45 -0.56 13.88
N GLY A 180 0.25 -0.12 14.24
CA GLY A 180 0.04 0.92 15.24
C GLY A 180 -0.10 2.33 14.66
N CYS A 181 -0.38 3.30 15.55
CA CYS A 181 -0.60 4.70 15.16
C CYS A 181 0.71 5.50 15.20
N LEU A 182 1.69 5.11 14.39
CA LEU A 182 2.99 5.76 14.32
C LEU A 182 3.15 6.50 12.98
N ILE A 183 3.87 7.61 13.01
CA ILE A 183 4.32 8.33 11.82
C ILE A 183 5.84 8.31 11.81
N CYS A 184 6.43 7.55 10.87
CA CYS A 184 7.86 7.56 10.60
C CYS A 184 8.16 8.65 9.58
N HIS A 185 8.99 9.63 9.94
CA HIS A 185 9.38 10.73 9.06
C HIS A 185 10.86 10.74 8.69
N GLY A 186 11.55 9.64 8.95
CA GLY A 186 12.96 9.45 8.61
C GLY A 186 13.33 7.97 8.69
N GLY A 187 14.27 7.57 7.86
CA GLY A 187 14.76 6.20 7.81
C GLY A 187 16.28 6.16 7.62
N THR A 188 16.87 4.99 7.88
CA THR A 188 18.26 4.69 7.60
C THR A 188 18.37 3.94 6.30
N GLY A 189 19.41 4.23 5.51
CA GLY A 189 19.75 3.41 4.34
C GLY A 189 20.25 2.02 4.76
N SER A 190 20.04 1.03 3.91
CA SER A 190 20.56 -0.33 4.08
C SER A 190 21.29 -0.80 2.83
N HIS A 191 22.37 -1.57 3.05
CA HIS A 191 23.05 -2.32 2.00
C HIS A 191 22.99 -3.80 2.37
N ARG A 192 22.60 -4.63 1.41
CA ARG A 192 22.54 -6.08 1.59
C ARG A 192 23.60 -6.73 0.73
N TYR A 193 24.33 -7.71 1.29
CA TYR A 193 25.42 -8.44 0.63
C TYR A 193 25.12 -9.94 0.71
N GLU A 194 25.30 -10.63 -0.40
CA GLU A 194 25.40 -12.08 -0.43
C GLU A 194 26.90 -12.46 -0.49
N VAL A 195 27.37 -13.27 0.47
CA VAL A 195 28.75 -13.68 0.55
C VAL A 195 28.83 -15.20 0.47
N THR A 196 29.47 -15.71 -0.57
CA THR A 196 29.68 -17.13 -0.79
C THR A 196 31.12 -17.52 -0.46
N PHE A 197 31.31 -18.41 0.49
CA PHE A 197 32.63 -19.01 0.82
C PHE A 197 32.75 -20.38 0.17
N ARG A 198 33.83 -20.61 -0.60
CA ARG A 198 34.19 -21.93 -1.11
C ARG A 198 35.37 -22.45 -0.35
N ILE A 199 35.18 -23.51 0.42
CA ILE A 199 36.26 -24.21 1.10
C ILE A 199 36.84 -25.23 0.10
N LEU A 200 38.10 -25.05 -0.32
CA LEU A 200 38.84 -26.06 -1.06
C LEU A 200 39.29 -27.10 -0.04
N GLN A 201 38.78 -28.33 -0.16
CA GLN A 201 39.26 -29.46 0.63
C GLN A 201 40.73 -29.71 0.26
N ALA A 202 41.64 -29.50 1.22
CA ALA A 202 43.02 -29.87 1.02
C ALA A 202 43.07 -31.39 0.74
N ARG A 203 43.65 -31.78 -0.40
CA ARG A 203 43.93 -33.20 -0.67
C ARG A 203 44.88 -33.66 0.41
N GLY A 204 44.42 -34.53 1.28
CA GLY A 204 45.29 -35.19 2.23
C GLY A 204 46.35 -35.95 1.44
N SER A 205 47.61 -35.60 1.68
CA SER A 205 48.74 -36.44 1.28
C SER A 205 48.71 -37.71 2.13
N SER A 206 48.39 -38.82 1.49
CA SER A 206 48.60 -40.17 2.05
C SER A 206 50.10 -40.45 2.17
#